data_f4d96121d07e93f76892557873eb0a56
#
_entry.id   f4d96121d07e93f76892557873eb0a56
#
_cell.length_a   1.000
_cell.length_b   1.000
_cell.length_c   1.000
_cell.angle_alpha   90.00
_cell.angle_beta   90.00
_cell.angle_gamma   90.00
#
_symmetry.space_group_name_H-M   'P 1'
#
loop_
_entity.id
_entity.type
_entity.pdbx_description
1 polymer ?
#
loop_
_entity_poly.entity_id
_entity_poly.type
_entity_poly.pdbx_seq_one_letter_code
_entity_poly.pdbx_strand_id
1 'polypeptide(L)'
;MWQLWLVLVLLTLAPSACKQGERPAQTSQVEAHSHGTPKDWMFTWPAGNAAEGRKLFVEAECHKCHEIKGETFPAVVKDKGDVGPELAQMAGLHPLEFFAESIINPNAVIDHDAKQNGYVGADGKSRMPEYNDTFTVRQIADLTAYLTSLKAGGHKH
;
A
#
# COMPACT_ATOMS: atom_id res chain seq x y z
N MET A 1 -29.94 -5.87 87.72
CA MET A 1 -30.33 -6.97 86.86
C MET A 1 -31.13 -6.40 85.68
N TRP A 2 -30.46 -6.04 84.62
CA TRP A 2 -31.12 -5.64 83.42
C TRP A 2 -30.23 -6.05 82.25
N GLN A 3 -30.65 -7.05 81.52
CA GLN A 3 -29.97 -7.52 80.29
C GLN A 3 -30.35 -6.62 79.13
N LEU A 4 -29.38 -5.93 78.57
CA LEU A 4 -29.50 -5.19 77.34
C LEU A 4 -29.22 -6.15 76.16
N TRP A 5 -30.22 -6.43 75.39
CA TRP A 5 -30.08 -7.15 74.11
C TRP A 5 -29.65 -6.15 73.03
N LEU A 6 -28.40 -6.27 72.61
CA LEU A 6 -27.90 -5.58 71.41
C LEU A 6 -28.29 -6.40 70.20
N VAL A 7 -29.24 -5.89 69.42
CA VAL A 7 -29.58 -6.44 68.13
C VAL A 7 -28.58 -5.87 67.12
N LEU A 8 -27.69 -6.74 66.68
CA LEU A 8 -26.72 -6.40 65.62
C LEU A 8 -27.44 -6.56 64.26
N VAL A 9 -27.84 -5.45 63.67
CA VAL A 9 -28.39 -5.45 62.27
C VAL A 9 -27.20 -5.50 61.32
N LEU A 10 -26.93 -6.68 60.75
CA LEU A 10 -25.99 -6.87 59.65
C LEU A 10 -26.66 -6.35 58.36
N LEU A 11 -26.25 -5.15 57.93
CA LEU A 11 -26.57 -4.67 56.60
C LEU A 11 -25.70 -5.44 55.60
N THR A 12 -26.27 -6.39 54.92
CA THR A 12 -25.67 -7.04 53.76
C THR A 12 -25.79 -6.11 52.53
N LEU A 13 -24.70 -5.42 52.19
CA LEU A 13 -24.55 -4.73 50.92
C LEU A 13 -24.39 -5.78 49.83
N ALA A 14 -25.44 -6.05 49.07
CA ALA A 14 -25.37 -6.83 47.86
C ALA A 14 -24.66 -5.97 46.79
N PRO A 15 -23.62 -6.48 46.10
CA PRO A 15 -23.08 -5.78 44.93
C PRO A 15 -24.09 -5.88 43.80
N SER A 16 -24.58 -4.72 43.34
CA SER A 16 -25.33 -4.61 42.10
C SER A 16 -24.39 -4.93 40.95
N ALA A 17 -24.40 -6.17 40.50
CA ALA A 17 -23.78 -6.54 39.24
C ALA A 17 -24.50 -5.82 38.10
N CYS A 18 -23.90 -4.75 37.58
CA CYS A 18 -24.31 -4.21 36.27
C CYS A 18 -24.11 -5.31 35.24
N LYS A 19 -25.23 -5.94 34.85
CA LYS A 19 -25.30 -6.73 33.63
C LYS A 19 -25.01 -5.76 32.49
N GLN A 20 -23.75 -5.72 32.02
CA GLN A 20 -23.46 -5.21 30.71
C GLN A 20 -24.25 -6.04 29.71
N GLY A 21 -25.33 -5.45 29.22
CA GLY A 21 -26.06 -6.03 28.09
C GLY A 21 -25.08 -6.19 26.93
N GLU A 22 -24.71 -7.41 26.62
CA GLU A 22 -24.09 -7.77 25.36
C GLU A 22 -25.00 -7.20 24.27
N ARG A 23 -24.53 -6.10 23.69
CA ARG A 23 -25.14 -5.56 22.49
C ARG A 23 -24.90 -6.64 21.43
N PRO A 24 -25.97 -7.29 20.88
CA PRO A 24 -25.75 -8.25 19.82
C PRO A 24 -24.95 -7.55 18.73
N ALA A 25 -23.84 -8.16 18.31
CA ALA A 25 -23.10 -7.72 17.16
C ALA A 25 -24.13 -7.65 16.02
N GLN A 26 -24.51 -6.42 15.66
CA GLN A 26 -25.24 -6.20 14.43
C GLN A 26 -24.25 -6.55 13.32
N THR A 27 -24.26 -7.80 12.93
CA THR A 27 -23.82 -8.19 11.60
C THR A 27 -24.72 -7.37 10.69
N SER A 28 -24.21 -6.23 10.21
CA SER A 28 -24.81 -5.56 9.08
C SER A 28 -24.72 -6.56 7.93
N GLN A 29 -25.78 -7.37 7.79
CA GLN A 29 -26.04 -8.04 6.54
C GLN A 29 -26.24 -6.87 5.57
N VAL A 30 -25.18 -6.54 4.83
CA VAL A 30 -25.31 -5.75 3.61
C VAL A 30 -26.23 -6.62 2.76
N GLU A 31 -27.53 -6.29 2.78
CA GLU A 31 -28.47 -6.90 1.86
C GLU A 31 -27.88 -6.66 0.47
N ALA A 32 -27.54 -7.76 -0.21
CA ALA A 32 -27.04 -7.72 -1.56
C ALA A 32 -28.17 -7.12 -2.41
N HIS A 33 -28.11 -5.80 -2.57
CA HIS A 33 -29.00 -5.11 -3.48
C HIS A 33 -28.89 -5.80 -4.85
N SER A 34 -30.02 -5.96 -5.55
CA SER A 34 -30.09 -6.56 -6.88
C SER A 34 -29.20 -5.87 -7.93
N HIS A 35 -28.51 -4.81 -7.55
CA HIS A 35 -27.52 -4.04 -8.32
C HIS A 35 -26.08 -4.28 -7.85
N GLY A 36 -25.81 -5.37 -7.15
CA GLY A 36 -24.46 -5.74 -6.72
C GLY A 36 -23.51 -5.98 -7.90
N THR A 37 -22.21 -5.96 -7.59
CA THR A 37 -21.18 -6.32 -8.57
C THR A 37 -21.50 -7.68 -9.20
N PRO A 38 -21.44 -7.81 -10.55
CA PRO A 38 -21.63 -9.09 -11.21
C PRO A 38 -20.75 -10.18 -10.61
N LYS A 39 -21.29 -11.42 -10.51
CA LYS A 39 -20.63 -12.54 -9.82
C LYS A 39 -19.20 -12.80 -10.32
N ASP A 40 -18.99 -12.61 -11.60
CA ASP A 40 -17.71 -12.88 -12.27
C ASP A 40 -16.95 -11.57 -12.62
N TRP A 41 -17.34 -10.46 -11.97
CA TRP A 41 -16.66 -9.19 -12.19
C TRP A 41 -15.25 -9.22 -11.61
N MET A 42 -14.28 -8.85 -12.43
CA MET A 42 -12.90 -8.61 -12.01
C MET A 42 -12.45 -7.25 -12.55
N PHE A 43 -11.68 -6.54 -11.73
CA PHE A 43 -11.04 -5.33 -12.21
C PHE A 43 -10.02 -5.71 -13.30
N THR A 44 -10.14 -5.09 -14.46
CA THR A 44 -9.16 -5.25 -15.53
C THR A 44 -8.37 -3.97 -15.68
N TRP A 45 -7.07 -4.07 -15.47
CA TRP A 45 -6.18 -2.95 -15.67
C TRP A 45 -6.19 -2.52 -17.14
N PRO A 46 -6.28 -1.21 -17.45
CA PRO A 46 -6.24 -0.74 -18.83
C PRO A 46 -4.91 -1.13 -19.50
N ALA A 47 -4.98 -1.55 -20.76
CA ALA A 47 -3.78 -1.79 -21.55
C ALA A 47 -3.01 -0.48 -21.75
N GLY A 48 -1.73 -0.47 -21.43
CA GLY A 48 -0.84 0.67 -21.61
C GLY A 48 0.02 0.53 -22.87
N ASN A 49 0.68 1.64 -23.23
CA ASN A 49 1.65 1.72 -24.31
C ASN A 49 3.05 1.87 -23.70
N ALA A 50 3.91 0.86 -23.85
CA ALA A 50 5.25 0.86 -23.28
C ALA A 50 6.15 1.99 -23.83
N ALA A 51 5.98 2.40 -25.09
CA ALA A 51 6.77 3.50 -25.66
C ALA A 51 6.39 4.85 -25.04
N GLU A 52 5.09 5.09 -24.82
CA GLU A 52 4.62 6.29 -24.11
C GLU A 52 5.02 6.23 -22.63
N GLY A 53 4.98 5.04 -22.02
CA GLY A 53 5.45 4.84 -20.66
C GLY A 53 6.92 5.16 -20.49
N ARG A 54 7.80 4.75 -21.42
CA ARG A 54 9.22 5.11 -21.43
C ARG A 54 9.43 6.61 -21.56
N LYS A 55 8.66 7.25 -22.44
CA LYS A 55 8.73 8.70 -22.60
C LYS A 55 8.33 9.41 -21.31
N LEU A 56 7.22 9.02 -20.71
CA LEU A 56 6.75 9.58 -19.45
C LEU A 56 7.75 9.32 -18.30
N PHE A 57 8.40 8.15 -18.26
CA PHE A 57 9.44 7.82 -17.29
C PHE A 57 10.61 8.82 -17.34
N VAL A 58 10.98 9.27 -18.53
CA VAL A 58 11.99 10.29 -18.73
C VAL A 58 11.47 11.69 -18.36
N GLU A 59 10.28 12.05 -18.86
CA GLU A 59 9.67 13.37 -18.63
C GLU A 59 9.38 13.64 -17.15
N ALA A 60 9.00 12.62 -16.41
CA ALA A 60 8.75 12.69 -14.97
C ALA A 60 10.02 12.47 -14.13
N GLU A 61 11.19 12.40 -14.77
CA GLU A 61 12.48 12.21 -14.12
C GLU A 61 12.58 10.98 -13.20
N CYS A 62 11.80 9.93 -13.45
CA CYS A 62 11.85 8.69 -12.67
C CYS A 62 13.26 8.09 -12.61
N HIS A 63 14.04 8.26 -13.71
CA HIS A 63 15.43 7.86 -13.82
C HIS A 63 16.40 8.66 -12.92
N LYS A 64 15.91 9.70 -12.25
CA LYS A 64 16.67 10.39 -11.21
C LYS A 64 16.96 9.47 -10.02
N CYS A 65 15.98 8.66 -9.64
CA CYS A 65 16.09 7.72 -8.54
C CYS A 65 16.29 6.27 -9.00
N HIS A 66 15.69 5.89 -10.14
CA HIS A 66 15.69 4.50 -10.61
C HIS A 66 16.64 4.28 -11.78
N GLU A 67 17.48 3.27 -11.64
CA GLU A 67 18.28 2.77 -12.75
C GLU A 67 17.52 1.66 -13.49
N ILE A 68 17.77 1.53 -14.78
CA ILE A 68 17.28 0.43 -15.60
C ILE A 68 18.48 -0.09 -16.39
N LYS A 69 18.94 -1.26 -16.03
CA LYS A 69 20.09 -1.89 -16.68
C LYS A 69 19.83 -2.13 -18.17
N GLY A 70 20.70 -1.61 -19.00
CA GLY A 70 20.59 -1.70 -20.46
C GLY A 70 19.88 -0.50 -21.11
N GLU A 71 19.35 0.42 -20.32
CA GLU A 71 18.79 1.69 -20.79
C GLU A 71 19.79 2.84 -20.57
N THR A 72 19.65 3.85 -21.42
CA THR A 72 20.37 5.11 -21.27
C THR A 72 19.36 6.26 -21.24
N PHE A 73 19.50 7.11 -20.25
CA PHE A 73 18.63 8.26 -20.02
C PHE A 73 19.43 9.58 -20.07
N PRO A 74 18.76 10.72 -20.31
CA PRO A 74 19.38 12.04 -20.19
C PRO A 74 19.99 12.22 -18.80
N ALA A 75 21.08 13.00 -18.75
CA ALA A 75 21.69 13.32 -17.47
C ALA A 75 20.76 14.19 -16.62
N VAL A 76 20.68 13.86 -15.33
CA VAL A 76 19.90 14.62 -14.33
C VAL A 76 20.79 14.93 -13.13
N VAL A 77 20.48 16.02 -12.44
CA VAL A 77 21.13 16.35 -11.17
C VAL A 77 20.50 15.47 -10.09
N LYS A 78 21.33 14.65 -9.43
CA LYS A 78 20.89 13.77 -8.34
C LYS A 78 21.31 14.34 -6.99
N ASP A 79 20.40 14.29 -6.02
CA ASP A 79 20.69 14.53 -4.63
C ASP A 79 21.04 13.22 -3.90
N LYS A 80 21.67 13.31 -2.73
CA LYS A 80 22.06 12.13 -1.93
C LYS A 80 20.88 11.20 -1.59
N GLY A 81 19.65 11.75 -1.57
CA GLY A 81 18.44 11.00 -1.26
C GLY A 81 17.72 10.41 -2.48
N ASP A 82 18.22 10.69 -3.69
CA ASP A 82 17.62 10.24 -4.94
C ASP A 82 18.05 8.79 -5.24
N VAL A 83 17.47 7.87 -4.49
CA VAL A 83 17.79 6.43 -4.54
C VAL A 83 16.51 5.61 -4.65
N GLY A 84 16.53 4.61 -5.50
CA GLY A 84 15.44 3.66 -5.71
C GLY A 84 15.98 2.33 -6.24
N PRO A 85 15.20 1.25 -6.22
CA PRO A 85 15.59 -0.03 -6.76
C PRO A 85 15.87 0.02 -8.28
N GLU A 86 16.71 -0.89 -8.74
CA GLU A 86 16.97 -1.11 -10.16
C GLU A 86 15.75 -1.84 -10.77
N LEU A 87 15.11 -1.23 -11.77
CA LEU A 87 13.80 -1.65 -12.21
C LEU A 87 13.79 -2.82 -13.20
N ALA A 88 14.87 -3.08 -13.92
CA ALA A 88 14.95 -4.24 -14.81
C ALA A 88 14.95 -5.55 -14.01
N GLN A 89 15.51 -5.55 -12.80
CA GLN A 89 15.45 -6.70 -11.89
C GLN A 89 14.05 -6.92 -11.35
N MET A 90 13.33 -5.84 -11.06
CA MET A 90 11.98 -5.89 -10.53
C MET A 90 10.95 -6.42 -11.56
N ALA A 91 11.18 -6.12 -12.85
CA ALA A 91 10.24 -6.43 -13.93
C ALA A 91 9.92 -7.92 -14.08
N GLY A 92 10.85 -8.81 -13.73
CA GLY A 92 10.65 -10.27 -13.78
C GLY A 92 10.05 -10.87 -12.50
N LEU A 93 9.99 -10.09 -11.42
CA LEU A 93 9.63 -10.57 -10.09
C LEU A 93 8.21 -10.17 -9.67
N HIS A 94 7.73 -9.03 -10.17
CA HIS A 94 6.48 -8.44 -9.71
C HIS A 94 5.44 -8.30 -10.82
N PRO A 95 4.16 -8.49 -10.49
CA PRO A 95 3.06 -8.26 -11.44
C PRO A 95 2.87 -6.75 -11.70
N LEU A 96 2.10 -6.45 -12.75
CA LEU A 96 1.80 -5.08 -13.17
C LEU A 96 1.19 -4.24 -12.05
N GLU A 97 0.29 -4.84 -11.28
CA GLU A 97 -0.42 -4.20 -10.17
C GLU A 97 0.53 -3.70 -9.08
N PHE A 98 1.61 -4.42 -8.84
CA PHE A 98 2.65 -3.99 -7.90
C PHE A 98 3.32 -2.68 -8.33
N PHE A 99 3.64 -2.55 -9.63
CA PHE A 99 4.20 -1.31 -10.15
C PHE A 99 3.17 -0.17 -10.10
N ALA A 100 1.91 -0.45 -10.42
CA ALA A 100 0.84 0.54 -10.35
C ALA A 100 0.67 1.05 -8.91
N GLU A 101 0.59 0.16 -7.94
CA GLU A 101 0.46 0.51 -6.52
C GLU A 101 1.68 1.30 -6.04
N SER A 102 2.89 0.88 -6.39
CA SER A 102 4.12 1.58 -5.99
C SER A 102 4.20 3.01 -6.53
N ILE A 103 3.62 3.29 -7.71
CA ILE A 103 3.54 4.63 -8.29
C ILE A 103 2.47 5.47 -7.58
N ILE A 104 1.29 4.88 -7.33
CA ILE A 104 0.14 5.58 -6.75
C ILE A 104 0.33 5.82 -5.26
N ASN A 105 0.79 4.79 -4.55
CA ASN A 105 0.94 4.78 -3.10
C ASN A 105 2.20 4.02 -2.68
N PRO A 106 3.39 4.60 -2.81
CA PRO A 106 4.66 3.95 -2.47
C PRO A 106 4.80 3.60 -0.99
N ASN A 107 3.87 4.06 -0.15
CA ASN A 107 3.80 3.72 1.27
C ASN A 107 2.87 2.53 1.58
N ALA A 108 2.15 1.98 0.59
CA ALA A 108 1.27 0.83 0.79
C ALA A 108 2.05 -0.40 1.26
N VAL A 109 3.20 -0.63 0.66
CA VAL A 109 4.11 -1.72 1.03
C VAL A 109 5.54 -1.18 1.12
N ILE A 110 6.07 -1.14 2.33
CA ILE A 110 7.50 -0.87 2.57
C ILE A 110 8.18 -2.23 2.75
N ASP A 111 9.00 -2.60 1.79
CA ASP A 111 9.75 -3.84 1.86
C ASP A 111 10.70 -3.86 3.07
N HIS A 112 10.94 -5.06 3.58
CA HIS A 112 11.84 -5.32 4.71
C HIS A 112 13.22 -4.67 4.51
N ASP A 113 13.77 -4.73 3.30
CA ASP A 113 15.10 -4.22 3.00
C ASP A 113 15.12 -2.75 2.56
N ALA A 114 13.93 -2.13 2.39
CA ALA A 114 13.82 -0.76 1.90
C ALA A 114 14.59 0.25 2.76
N LYS A 115 14.58 0.08 4.08
CA LYS A 115 15.30 0.93 5.00
C LYS A 115 16.82 0.76 4.90
N GLN A 116 17.30 -0.48 4.73
CA GLN A 116 18.72 -0.79 4.62
C GLN A 116 19.29 -0.25 3.29
N ASN A 117 18.48 -0.27 2.24
CA ASN A 117 18.82 0.23 0.92
C ASN A 117 18.67 1.76 0.79
N GLY A 118 18.22 2.44 1.86
CA GLY A 118 18.07 3.89 1.87
C GLY A 118 16.82 4.40 1.15
N TYR A 119 15.87 3.54 0.80
CA TYR A 119 14.61 3.90 0.11
C TYR A 119 13.57 4.52 1.04
N VAL A 120 13.85 4.52 2.34
CA VAL A 120 12.97 5.04 3.39
C VAL A 120 13.61 6.25 4.05
N GLY A 121 12.83 7.30 4.26
CA GLY A 121 13.23 8.51 4.97
C GLY A 121 13.32 8.30 6.49
N ALA A 122 13.78 9.33 7.19
CA ALA A 122 13.86 9.32 8.66
C ALA A 122 12.47 9.23 9.33
N ASP A 123 11.43 9.65 8.62
CA ASP A 123 10.02 9.57 9.03
C ASP A 123 9.40 8.18 8.85
N GLY A 124 10.16 7.23 8.32
CA GLY A 124 9.70 5.86 8.03
C GLY A 124 8.89 5.72 6.75
N LYS A 125 8.78 6.77 5.94
CA LYS A 125 8.06 6.75 4.66
C LYS A 125 9.00 6.51 3.48
N SER A 126 8.43 6.02 2.39
CA SER A 126 9.12 5.91 1.11
C SER A 126 9.68 7.26 0.67
N ARG A 127 10.88 7.25 0.12
CA ARG A 127 11.46 8.44 -0.54
C ARG A 127 10.85 8.69 -1.92
N MET A 128 10.22 7.68 -2.52
CA MET A 128 9.47 7.85 -3.75
C MET A 128 8.23 8.71 -3.47
N PRO A 129 8.00 9.80 -4.20
CA PRO A 129 6.80 10.60 -4.06
C PRO A 129 5.55 9.83 -4.52
N GLU A 130 4.39 10.23 -4.01
CA GLU A 130 3.10 9.72 -4.47
C GLU A 130 2.70 10.45 -5.76
N TYR A 131 2.24 9.70 -6.75
CA TYR A 131 1.82 10.23 -8.05
C TYR A 131 0.31 10.10 -8.31
N ASN A 132 -0.48 9.76 -7.30
CA ASN A 132 -1.93 9.59 -7.38
C ASN A 132 -2.67 10.85 -7.91
N ASP A 133 -2.16 12.05 -7.58
CA ASP A 133 -2.72 13.32 -8.02
C ASP A 133 -1.99 13.92 -9.24
N THR A 134 -0.94 13.24 -9.71
CA THR A 134 -0.07 13.76 -10.79
C THR A 134 -0.38 13.08 -12.12
N PHE A 135 -0.54 11.77 -12.10
CA PHE A 135 -0.75 10.99 -13.32
C PHE A 135 -2.20 10.55 -13.50
N THR A 136 -2.66 10.59 -14.73
CA THR A 136 -3.92 9.96 -15.11
C THR A 136 -3.78 8.44 -15.08
N VAL A 137 -4.91 7.72 -15.00
CA VAL A 137 -4.94 6.25 -15.08
C VAL A 137 -4.26 5.75 -16.37
N ARG A 138 -4.43 6.47 -17.50
CA ARG A 138 -3.75 6.16 -18.76
C ARG A 138 -2.24 6.23 -18.63
N GLN A 139 -1.71 7.28 -18.04
CA GLN A 139 -0.27 7.46 -17.84
C GLN A 139 0.33 6.40 -16.90
N ILE A 140 -0.41 6.02 -15.86
CA ILE A 140 0.01 4.91 -14.98
C ILE A 140 0.00 3.59 -15.75
N ALA A 141 -1.02 3.34 -16.60
CA ALA A 141 -1.06 2.16 -17.43
C ALA A 141 0.12 2.11 -18.41
N ASP A 142 0.48 3.25 -19.01
CA ASP A 142 1.61 3.33 -19.94
C ASP A 142 2.95 3.09 -19.20
N LEU A 143 3.15 3.70 -18.03
CA LEU A 143 4.32 3.46 -17.17
C LEU A 143 4.43 1.98 -16.80
N THR A 144 3.36 1.36 -16.32
CA THR A 144 3.37 -0.05 -15.92
C THR A 144 3.61 -0.98 -17.09
N ALA A 145 3.07 -0.66 -18.29
CA ALA A 145 3.36 -1.39 -19.51
C ALA A 145 4.86 -1.30 -19.87
N TYR A 146 5.48 -0.14 -19.73
CA TYR A 146 6.92 0.01 -19.94
C TYR A 146 7.71 -0.82 -18.91
N LEU A 147 7.43 -0.67 -17.62
CA LEU A 147 8.16 -1.36 -16.56
C LEU A 147 8.05 -2.87 -16.68
N THR A 148 6.87 -3.40 -16.98
CA THR A 148 6.68 -4.85 -17.19
C THR A 148 7.28 -5.38 -18.49
N SER A 149 7.55 -4.50 -19.48
CA SER A 149 8.24 -4.85 -20.71
C SER A 149 9.75 -4.99 -20.55
N LEU A 150 10.32 -4.49 -19.45
CA LEU A 150 11.73 -4.60 -19.15
C LEU A 150 12.07 -6.08 -18.96
N LYS A 151 12.96 -6.60 -19.77
CA LYS A 151 13.45 -7.97 -19.58
C LYS A 151 14.38 -7.97 -18.37
N ALA A 152 14.08 -8.75 -17.37
CA ALA A 152 15.04 -9.05 -16.32
C ALA A 152 16.34 -9.47 -17.00
N GLY A 153 17.40 -8.68 -16.84
CA GLY A 153 18.69 -8.96 -17.45
C GLY A 153 19.12 -10.37 -17.07
N GLY A 154 18.99 -11.30 -18.01
CA GLY A 154 19.21 -12.74 -17.97
C GLY A 154 19.87 -13.30 -16.71
N HIS A 155 19.09 -13.65 -15.71
CA HIS A 155 19.48 -14.69 -14.79
C HIS A 155 19.29 -16.04 -15.52
N LYS A 156 20.34 -16.49 -16.21
CA LYS A 156 20.49 -17.91 -16.49
C LYS A 156 20.77 -18.59 -15.15
N HIS A 157 19.77 -19.32 -14.66
CA HIS A 157 19.95 -20.30 -13.61
C HIS A 157 20.78 -21.49 -14.13
#